data_9126fd988a5328057d2a4ca29639f3b7
#
_entry.id   9126fd988a5328057d2a4ca29639f3b7
#
_cell.length_a   1.000
_cell.length_b   1.000
_cell.length_c   1.000
_cell.angle_alpha   90.00
_cell.angle_beta   90.00
_cell.angle_gamma   90.00
#
_symmetry.space_group_name_H-M   'P 1'
#
loop_
_entity.id
_entity.type
_entity.pdbx_description
1 polymer ?
#
loop_
_entity_poly.entity_id
_entity_poly.type
_entity_poly.pdbx_seq_one_letter_code
_entity_poly.pdbx_strand_id
1 'polypeptide(L)'
;MNAWLTPDWPAPARVRACVTTRSGGVSQAPFDSLNLGAHVDDDPRAVEENRRRLTERLECRPSWLDQVHGVTVVEADPSRVLRADASWSAMPGVACTIMTADCLPALFCDRSGTRVAAAHAGWRGLAAGVLEATVDSLGVPGDELLVWLGPAIGPQAFEVGGEVRDAFVAAHAEARSAFVPSANPGRFMADIYRLARIRLGAHGVTAVHGGGFCTFSDTARFYSCRRSSRTGRFASLVWLQD
;
A
#
# COMPACT_ATOMS: atom_id res chain seq x y z
N MET A 1 -2.03 23.91 -4.79
CA MET A 1 -2.75 22.97 -3.92
C MET A 1 -2.14 21.58 -4.13
N ASN A 2 -1.59 20.96 -3.08
CA ASN A 2 -1.03 19.60 -3.18
C ASN A 2 -2.18 18.63 -3.39
N ALA A 3 -2.32 18.14 -4.61
CA ALA A 3 -3.37 17.19 -4.94
C ALA A 3 -2.97 15.79 -4.44
N TRP A 4 -3.58 15.32 -3.35
CA TRP A 4 -3.55 13.91 -3.02
C TRP A 4 -4.36 13.12 -4.04
N LEU A 5 -4.04 11.84 -4.22
CA LEU A 5 -4.77 10.99 -5.15
C LEU A 5 -6.05 10.47 -4.48
N THR A 6 -7.15 10.51 -5.21
CA THR A 6 -8.37 9.79 -4.86
C THR A 6 -8.38 8.50 -5.68
N PRO A 7 -8.54 7.32 -5.05
CA PRO A 7 -8.70 6.07 -5.77
C PRO A 7 -9.88 6.11 -6.75
N ASP A 8 -9.63 5.71 -7.99
CA ASP A 8 -10.65 5.56 -9.02
C ASP A 8 -11.15 4.11 -9.01
N TRP A 9 -12.19 3.87 -8.23
CA TRP A 9 -12.85 2.59 -8.06
C TRP A 9 -14.33 2.78 -7.67
N PRO A 10 -15.24 1.82 -7.95
CA PRO A 10 -16.65 1.95 -7.67
C PRO A 10 -17.00 1.63 -6.20
N ALA A 11 -16.26 2.20 -5.26
CA ALA A 11 -16.52 2.02 -3.84
C ALA A 11 -17.84 2.67 -3.43
N PRO A 12 -18.56 2.11 -2.44
CA PRO A 12 -19.74 2.73 -1.86
C PRO A 12 -19.48 4.15 -1.35
N ALA A 13 -20.49 5.02 -1.42
CA ALA A 13 -20.35 6.46 -1.13
C ALA A 13 -19.80 6.77 0.27
N ARG A 14 -20.03 5.89 1.25
CA ARG A 14 -19.48 6.03 2.61
C ARG A 14 -18.02 5.57 2.75
N VAL A 15 -17.47 4.89 1.77
CA VAL A 15 -16.06 4.51 1.76
C VAL A 15 -15.26 5.68 1.23
N ARG A 16 -14.35 6.18 2.05
CA ARG A 16 -13.40 7.23 1.69
C ARG A 16 -12.00 6.66 1.60
N ALA A 17 -11.25 7.12 0.63
CA ALA A 17 -9.85 6.73 0.47
C ALA A 17 -9.03 7.85 -0.13
N CYS A 18 -7.75 7.91 0.23
CA CYS A 18 -6.81 8.83 -0.40
C CYS A 18 -5.38 8.27 -0.34
N VAL A 19 -4.53 8.80 -1.23
CA VAL A 19 -3.08 8.59 -1.17
C VAL A 19 -2.41 9.95 -1.12
N THR A 20 -1.55 10.15 -0.11
CA THR A 20 -0.76 11.37 -0.01
C THR A 20 0.35 11.38 -1.05
N THR A 21 0.86 12.57 -1.36
CA THR A 21 2.08 12.73 -2.13
C THR A 21 3.22 13.19 -1.21
N ARG A 22 4.44 13.25 -1.73
CA ARG A 22 5.60 13.74 -0.97
C ARG A 22 5.52 15.23 -0.61
N SER A 23 4.59 15.99 -1.18
CA SER A 23 4.53 17.45 -1.04
C SER A 23 3.54 17.91 0.05
N GLY A 24 3.82 19.04 0.70
CA GLY A 24 2.89 19.71 1.62
C GLY A 24 3.21 19.57 3.10
N GLY A 25 4.38 19.03 3.42
CA GLY A 25 4.87 18.88 4.77
C GLY A 25 5.99 19.85 5.15
N VAL A 26 6.69 19.54 6.24
CA VAL A 26 7.77 20.34 6.83
C VAL A 26 9.10 19.62 6.90
N SER A 27 9.17 18.34 6.55
CA SER A 27 10.42 17.59 6.53
C SER A 27 11.41 18.19 5.53
N GLN A 28 12.69 18.15 5.90
CA GLN A 28 13.80 18.63 5.04
C GLN A 28 14.33 17.47 4.17
N ALA A 29 15.13 17.83 3.16
CA ALA A 29 15.81 16.83 2.34
C ALA A 29 16.65 15.86 3.20
N PRO A 30 16.64 14.54 2.91
CA PRO A 30 16.05 13.87 1.75
C PRO A 30 14.59 13.43 1.93
N PHE A 31 13.89 13.89 2.97
CA PHE A 31 12.52 13.53 3.31
C PHE A 31 11.47 14.56 2.86
N ASP A 32 11.89 15.54 2.07
CA ASP A 32 11.08 16.69 1.63
C ASP A 32 9.85 16.27 0.83
N SER A 33 8.69 16.69 1.29
CA SER A 33 8.40 17.47 2.49
C SER A 33 7.39 16.80 3.42
N LEU A 34 6.44 15.97 2.92
CA LEU A 34 5.39 15.32 3.69
C LEU A 34 5.77 13.86 4.01
N ASN A 35 6.91 13.66 4.69
CA ASN A 35 7.25 12.35 5.20
C ASN A 35 6.36 11.98 6.39
N LEU A 36 5.75 10.79 6.34
CA LEU A 36 4.87 10.25 7.37
C LEU A 36 5.49 9.05 8.12
N GLY A 37 6.66 8.56 7.65
CA GLY A 37 7.38 7.44 8.25
C GLY A 37 8.23 7.84 9.43
N ALA A 38 7.93 7.33 10.63
CA ALA A 38 8.71 7.59 11.85
C ALA A 38 9.99 6.72 11.97
N HIS A 39 10.20 5.77 11.04
CA HIS A 39 11.29 4.78 11.07
C HIS A 39 12.37 5.03 10.00
N VAL A 40 12.47 6.25 9.46
CA VAL A 40 13.35 6.56 8.32
C VAL A 40 14.45 7.58 8.63
N ASP A 41 14.74 7.84 9.90
CA ASP A 41 15.75 8.78 10.41
C ASP A 41 15.50 10.25 10.02
N ASP A 42 14.24 10.65 9.84
CA ASP A 42 13.81 12.04 9.74
C ASP A 42 13.68 12.67 11.15
N ASP A 43 13.60 14.00 11.23
CA ASP A 43 13.28 14.69 12.48
C ASP A 43 11.89 14.25 12.98
N PRO A 44 11.81 13.64 14.19
CA PRO A 44 10.53 13.18 14.74
C PRO A 44 9.48 14.30 14.87
N ARG A 45 9.89 15.55 15.13
CA ARG A 45 8.98 16.69 15.22
C ARG A 45 8.38 17.04 13.84
N ALA A 46 9.18 16.92 12.78
CA ALA A 46 8.70 17.13 11.42
C ALA A 46 7.68 16.04 11.03
N VAL A 47 7.94 14.78 11.36
CA VAL A 47 7.01 13.66 11.12
C VAL A 47 5.71 13.84 11.92
N GLU A 48 5.79 14.24 13.19
CA GLU A 48 4.62 14.52 14.03
C GLU A 48 3.76 15.64 13.42
N GLU A 49 4.38 16.75 13.03
CA GLU A 49 3.69 17.87 12.37
C GLU A 49 3.05 17.44 11.03
N ASN A 50 3.74 16.63 10.24
CA ASN A 50 3.18 16.09 8.99
C ASN A 50 1.96 15.20 9.25
N ARG A 51 2.02 14.32 10.26
CA ARG A 51 0.88 13.47 10.66
C ARG A 51 -0.29 14.29 11.21
N ARG A 52 -0.03 15.35 11.97
CA ARG A 52 -1.05 16.29 12.45
C ARG A 52 -1.77 16.96 11.28
N ARG A 53 -1.05 17.50 10.28
CA ARG A 53 -1.62 18.10 9.06
C ARG A 53 -2.47 17.11 8.28
N LEU A 54 -2.02 15.86 8.18
CA LEU A 54 -2.79 14.79 7.55
C LEU A 54 -4.13 14.59 8.26
N THR A 55 -4.11 14.40 9.57
CA THR A 55 -5.30 14.13 10.38
C THR A 55 -6.30 15.28 10.32
N GLU A 56 -5.85 16.52 10.42
CA GLU A 56 -6.70 17.70 10.34
C GLU A 56 -7.43 17.83 8.99
N ARG A 57 -6.83 17.33 7.92
CA ARG A 57 -7.41 17.43 6.58
C ARG A 57 -8.40 16.31 6.26
N LEU A 58 -8.28 15.13 6.89
CA LEU A 58 -9.02 13.93 6.49
C LEU A 58 -10.30 13.67 7.27
N GLU A 59 -10.55 14.37 8.37
CA GLU A 59 -11.69 14.13 9.25
C GLU A 59 -11.79 12.66 9.71
N CYS A 60 -10.65 11.97 9.85
CA CYS A 60 -10.55 10.60 10.33
C CYS A 60 -9.32 10.43 11.23
N ARG A 61 -9.27 9.32 11.96
CA ARG A 61 -8.16 8.94 12.84
C ARG A 61 -7.32 7.84 12.19
N PRO A 62 -6.12 8.16 11.66
CA PRO A 62 -5.24 7.15 11.07
C PRO A 62 -4.75 6.14 12.11
N SER A 63 -4.85 4.86 11.79
CA SER A 63 -4.21 3.77 12.54
C SER A 63 -2.87 3.45 11.89
N TRP A 64 -1.79 3.74 12.58
CA TRP A 64 -0.43 3.53 12.08
C TRP A 64 0.08 2.14 12.46
N LEU A 65 0.87 1.53 11.57
CA LEU A 65 1.47 0.21 11.78
C LEU A 65 3.00 0.27 11.81
N ASP A 66 3.61 -0.60 12.62
CA ASP A 66 5.01 -1.03 12.48
C ASP A 66 5.07 -2.15 11.43
N GLN A 67 5.31 -1.75 10.18
CA GLN A 67 5.30 -2.62 9.00
C GLN A 67 6.63 -3.39 8.90
N VAL A 68 6.54 -4.71 8.86
CA VAL A 68 7.70 -5.62 8.93
C VAL A 68 7.82 -6.53 7.71
N HIS A 69 7.03 -6.29 6.65
CA HIS A 69 6.96 -7.11 5.44
C HIS A 69 6.46 -8.54 5.69
N GLY A 70 5.61 -8.70 6.73
CA GLY A 70 4.95 -9.95 7.10
C GLY A 70 3.55 -10.08 6.50
N VAL A 71 2.73 -10.93 7.16
CA VAL A 71 1.34 -11.24 6.75
C VAL A 71 0.33 -10.98 7.86
N THR A 72 0.76 -10.41 8.99
CA THR A 72 -0.13 -10.16 10.12
C THR A 72 -1.13 -9.07 9.77
N VAL A 73 -2.40 -9.33 10.03
CA VAL A 73 -3.53 -8.42 9.90
C VAL A 73 -4.11 -8.15 11.27
N VAL A 74 -4.41 -6.89 11.57
CA VAL A 74 -4.98 -6.47 12.87
C VAL A 74 -6.22 -5.60 12.66
N GLU A 75 -7.08 -5.52 13.65
CA GLU A 75 -8.09 -4.47 13.69
C GLU A 75 -7.41 -3.12 13.89
N ALA A 76 -7.84 -2.10 13.13
CA ALA A 76 -7.24 -0.77 13.17
C ALA A 76 -7.49 -0.09 14.53
N ASP A 77 -6.42 0.35 15.17
CA ASP A 77 -6.46 1.05 16.47
C ASP A 77 -5.65 2.36 16.39
N PRO A 78 -6.30 3.54 16.32
CA PRO A 78 -5.61 4.82 16.30
C PRO A 78 -4.86 5.19 17.58
N SER A 79 -5.08 4.47 18.69
CA SER A 79 -4.48 4.78 19.99
C SER A 79 -3.07 4.23 20.16
N ARG A 80 -2.66 3.28 19.30
CA ARG A 80 -1.36 2.60 19.40
C ARG A 80 -0.83 2.15 18.04
N VAL A 81 0.48 2.00 17.93
CA VAL A 81 1.14 1.43 16.76
C VAL A 81 1.26 -0.07 16.95
N LEU A 82 0.58 -0.85 16.08
CA LEU A 82 0.62 -2.31 16.12
C LEU A 82 1.63 -2.84 15.10
N ARG A 83 2.32 -3.92 15.44
CA ARG A 83 3.24 -4.59 14.53
C ARG A 83 2.48 -5.51 13.60
N ALA A 84 2.25 -5.04 12.37
CA ALA A 84 1.48 -5.73 11.34
C ALA A 84 1.76 -5.12 9.96
N ASP A 85 1.34 -5.79 8.90
CA ASP A 85 1.45 -5.31 7.52
C ASP A 85 0.08 -5.06 6.86
N ALA A 86 -1.01 -5.32 7.59
CA ALA A 86 -2.34 -4.93 7.17
C ALA A 86 -3.22 -4.61 8.38
N SER A 87 -4.23 -3.79 8.15
CA SER A 87 -5.30 -3.55 9.13
C SER A 87 -6.65 -3.48 8.46
N TRP A 88 -7.72 -3.80 9.22
CA TRP A 88 -9.10 -3.67 8.80
C TRP A 88 -9.92 -2.90 9.83
N SER A 89 -11.05 -2.32 9.42
CA SER A 89 -11.97 -1.60 10.30
C SER A 89 -13.41 -1.72 9.82
N ALA A 90 -14.35 -1.83 10.77
CA ALA A 90 -15.76 -1.61 10.58
C ALA A 90 -16.26 -0.34 11.30
N MET A 91 -15.34 0.39 11.93
CA MET A 91 -15.64 1.60 12.72
C MET A 91 -15.55 2.85 11.86
N PRO A 92 -16.63 3.66 11.76
CA PRO A 92 -16.57 4.95 11.09
C PRO A 92 -15.50 5.88 11.70
N GLY A 93 -14.86 6.67 10.84
CA GLY A 93 -13.82 7.62 11.24
C GLY A 93 -12.48 6.99 11.63
N VAL A 94 -12.31 5.66 11.58
CA VAL A 94 -11.04 4.98 11.79
C VAL A 94 -10.43 4.60 10.43
N ALA A 95 -9.26 5.13 10.12
CA ALA A 95 -8.60 4.88 8.84
C ALA A 95 -7.52 3.80 8.95
N CYS A 96 -7.66 2.74 8.16
CA CYS A 96 -6.59 1.80 7.87
C CYS A 96 -5.53 2.52 7.05
N THR A 97 -4.27 2.52 7.52
CA THR A 97 -3.20 3.36 6.95
C THR A 97 -1.96 2.54 6.65
N ILE A 98 -1.48 2.59 5.42
CA ILE A 98 -0.25 1.94 4.96
C ILE A 98 0.72 2.98 4.45
N MET A 99 1.97 2.90 4.90
CA MET A 99 3.07 3.76 4.47
C MET A 99 3.96 3.02 3.48
N THR A 100 4.27 3.64 2.35
CA THR A 100 5.11 3.04 1.31
C THR A 100 6.10 4.03 0.70
N ALA A 101 7.13 3.45 0.06
CA ALA A 101 8.02 4.07 -0.91
C ALA A 101 8.54 2.91 -1.77
N ASP A 102 7.81 2.53 -2.81
CA ASP A 102 7.95 1.44 -3.77
C ASP A 102 7.10 0.19 -3.51
N CYS A 103 6.93 -0.27 -2.25
CA CYS A 103 6.05 -1.40 -1.96
C CYS A 103 4.61 -1.07 -2.35
N LEU A 104 3.82 -2.09 -2.70
CA LEU A 104 2.44 -1.94 -3.13
C LEU A 104 1.50 -1.75 -1.94
N PRO A 105 0.77 -0.63 -1.82
CA PRO A 105 -0.37 -0.52 -0.93
C PRO A 105 -1.62 -1.04 -1.65
N ALA A 106 -2.39 -1.91 -1.00
CA ALA A 106 -3.69 -2.36 -1.47
C ALA A 106 -4.77 -1.89 -0.50
N LEU A 107 -5.80 -1.22 -1.03
CA LEU A 107 -6.97 -0.76 -0.28
C LEU A 107 -8.16 -1.63 -0.61
N PHE A 108 -8.94 -2.00 0.40
CA PHE A 108 -10.08 -2.91 0.28
C PHE A 108 -11.33 -2.28 0.86
N CYS A 109 -12.48 -2.59 0.28
CA CYS A 109 -13.78 -2.43 0.91
C CYS A 109 -14.73 -3.54 0.46
N ASP A 110 -15.75 -3.83 1.25
CA ASP A 110 -16.86 -4.65 0.79
C ASP A 110 -17.86 -3.82 -0.03
N ARG A 111 -18.63 -4.49 -0.88
CA ARG A 111 -19.64 -3.84 -1.75
C ARG A 111 -20.76 -3.15 -0.96
N SER A 112 -21.02 -3.57 0.26
CA SER A 112 -22.01 -2.94 1.16
C SER A 112 -21.44 -1.72 1.89
N GLY A 113 -20.14 -1.47 1.85
CA GLY A 113 -19.49 -0.34 2.53
C GLY A 113 -19.55 -0.46 4.05
N THR A 114 -19.42 -1.68 4.58
CA THR A 114 -19.46 -1.93 6.03
C THR A 114 -18.08 -2.24 6.60
N ARG A 115 -17.13 -2.61 5.76
CA ARG A 115 -15.75 -2.96 6.16
C ARG A 115 -14.74 -2.39 5.16
N VAL A 116 -13.61 -1.97 5.69
CA VAL A 116 -12.45 -1.51 4.91
C VAL A 116 -11.18 -2.15 5.44
N ALA A 117 -10.18 -2.29 4.58
CA ALA A 117 -8.85 -2.71 5.00
C ALA A 117 -7.76 -2.06 4.12
N ALA A 118 -6.54 -2.02 4.65
CA ALA A 118 -5.37 -1.63 3.89
C ALA A 118 -4.22 -2.59 4.17
N ALA A 119 -3.50 -3.01 3.12
CA ALA A 119 -2.39 -3.95 3.20
C ALA A 119 -1.10 -3.38 2.58
N HIS A 120 0.02 -3.60 3.27
CA HIS A 120 1.37 -3.36 2.79
C HIS A 120 1.90 -4.60 2.08
N ALA A 121 1.79 -4.62 0.77
CA ALA A 121 2.22 -5.73 -0.07
C ALA A 121 3.62 -5.46 -0.68
N GLY A 122 4.65 -5.32 0.15
CA GLY A 122 6.03 -5.48 -0.30
C GLY A 122 6.21 -6.90 -0.82
N TRP A 123 7.17 -7.16 -1.73
CA TRP A 123 7.26 -8.44 -2.41
C TRP A 123 7.32 -9.66 -1.45
N ARG A 124 7.94 -9.51 -0.27
CA ARG A 124 8.00 -10.58 0.75
C ARG A 124 6.62 -10.90 1.32
N GLY A 125 5.92 -9.87 1.82
CA GLY A 125 4.56 -10.03 2.34
C GLY A 125 3.58 -10.49 1.27
N LEU A 126 3.71 -9.96 0.03
CA LEU A 126 2.90 -10.37 -1.11
C LEU A 126 3.13 -11.86 -1.46
N ALA A 127 4.38 -12.32 -1.52
CA ALA A 127 4.69 -13.71 -1.77
C ALA A 127 4.23 -14.64 -0.63
N ALA A 128 4.27 -14.15 0.61
CA ALA A 128 3.87 -14.90 1.79
C ALA A 128 2.34 -14.93 2.04
N GLY A 129 1.54 -14.09 1.34
CA GLY A 129 0.07 -14.15 1.43
C GLY A 129 -0.59 -13.02 2.23
N VAL A 130 0.01 -11.82 2.31
CA VAL A 130 -0.59 -10.70 3.05
C VAL A 130 -1.93 -10.25 2.46
N LEU A 131 -2.13 -10.35 1.15
CA LEU A 131 -3.40 -9.97 0.51
C LEU A 131 -4.51 -10.97 0.86
N GLU A 132 -4.20 -12.26 0.80
CA GLU A 132 -5.11 -13.35 1.19
C GLU A 132 -5.51 -13.24 2.66
N ALA A 133 -4.53 -13.06 3.55
CA ALA A 133 -4.79 -12.85 4.97
C ALA A 133 -5.67 -11.61 5.23
N THR A 134 -5.52 -10.56 4.41
CA THR A 134 -6.37 -9.36 4.49
C THR A 134 -7.81 -9.67 4.05
N VAL A 135 -8.00 -10.40 2.95
CA VAL A 135 -9.31 -10.85 2.48
C VAL A 135 -10.01 -11.69 3.55
N ASP A 136 -9.30 -12.67 4.12
CA ASP A 136 -9.84 -13.54 5.18
C ASP A 136 -10.28 -12.75 6.42
N SER A 137 -9.51 -11.73 6.80
CA SER A 137 -9.80 -10.86 7.96
C SER A 137 -11.07 -10.01 7.80
N LEU A 138 -11.47 -9.74 6.56
CA LEU A 138 -12.71 -9.01 6.28
C LEU A 138 -13.95 -9.88 6.48
N GLY A 139 -13.82 -11.21 6.42
CA GLY A 139 -14.89 -12.15 6.71
C GLY A 139 -16.07 -12.06 5.74
N VAL A 140 -15.81 -11.65 4.49
CA VAL A 140 -16.78 -11.64 3.39
C VAL A 140 -16.19 -12.36 2.18
N PRO A 141 -17.02 -12.95 1.29
CA PRO A 141 -16.53 -13.58 0.07
C PRO A 141 -15.68 -12.64 -0.80
N GLY A 142 -14.67 -13.17 -1.49
CA GLY A 142 -13.78 -12.37 -2.31
C GLY A 142 -14.47 -11.62 -3.46
N ASP A 143 -15.53 -12.16 -4.04
CA ASP A 143 -16.35 -11.54 -5.08
C ASP A 143 -17.21 -10.36 -4.57
N GLU A 144 -17.43 -10.28 -3.27
CA GLU A 144 -18.07 -9.16 -2.59
C GLU A 144 -17.06 -8.03 -2.23
N LEU A 145 -15.78 -8.22 -2.51
CA LEU A 145 -14.75 -7.21 -2.24
C LEU A 145 -14.42 -6.39 -3.49
N LEU A 146 -14.13 -5.13 -3.24
CA LEU A 146 -13.48 -4.21 -4.17
C LEU A 146 -12.06 -3.94 -3.66
N VAL A 147 -11.06 -4.03 -4.53
CA VAL A 147 -9.67 -3.76 -4.20
C VAL A 147 -9.12 -2.69 -5.12
N TRP A 148 -8.37 -1.75 -4.56
CA TRP A 148 -7.64 -0.75 -5.33
C TRP A 148 -6.15 -0.84 -5.03
N LEU A 149 -5.35 -1.03 -6.09
CA LEU A 149 -3.90 -1.11 -6.02
C LEU A 149 -3.30 0.29 -6.16
N GLY A 150 -2.69 0.78 -5.10
CA GLY A 150 -2.12 2.12 -5.03
C GLY A 150 -0.75 2.25 -5.67
N PRO A 151 -0.10 3.44 -5.56
CA PRO A 151 1.19 3.69 -6.17
C PRO A 151 2.29 2.79 -5.61
N ALA A 152 2.96 2.07 -6.52
CA ALA A 152 4.09 1.20 -6.24
C ALA A 152 5.18 1.37 -7.31
N ILE A 153 6.31 0.70 -7.16
CA ILE A 153 7.34 0.64 -8.19
C ILE A 153 6.79 -0.09 -9.43
N GLY A 154 6.90 0.54 -10.59
CA GLY A 154 6.39 0.01 -11.85
C GLY A 154 7.29 -1.09 -12.45
N PRO A 155 6.76 -1.88 -13.40
CA PRO A 155 7.44 -3.05 -13.96
C PRO A 155 8.71 -2.72 -14.74
N GLN A 156 8.88 -1.48 -15.19
CA GLN A 156 10.09 -1.03 -15.88
C GLN A 156 11.22 -0.59 -14.95
N ALA A 157 10.95 -0.54 -13.64
CA ALA A 157 11.92 -0.10 -12.62
C ALA A 157 12.14 -1.15 -11.52
N PHE A 158 11.30 -2.18 -11.46
CA PHE A 158 11.35 -3.20 -10.41
C PHE A 158 12.20 -4.40 -10.82
N GLU A 159 13.52 -4.21 -10.86
CA GLU A 159 14.46 -5.30 -11.07
C GLU A 159 14.63 -6.13 -9.80
N VAL A 160 14.55 -7.46 -9.94
CA VAL A 160 14.63 -8.45 -8.84
C VAL A 160 15.54 -9.61 -9.22
N GLY A 161 15.99 -10.40 -8.24
CA GLY A 161 16.71 -11.64 -8.45
C GLY A 161 15.79 -12.81 -8.80
N GLY A 162 16.40 -13.94 -9.21
CA GLY A 162 15.68 -15.18 -9.52
C GLY A 162 14.90 -15.74 -8.32
N GLU A 163 15.42 -15.54 -7.11
CA GLU A 163 14.77 -15.95 -5.87
C GLU A 163 13.38 -15.34 -5.65
N VAL A 164 13.18 -14.09 -6.10
CA VAL A 164 11.87 -13.43 -6.02
C VAL A 164 10.90 -14.08 -7.00
N ARG A 165 11.33 -14.30 -8.26
CA ARG A 165 10.52 -14.99 -9.27
C ARG A 165 10.12 -16.38 -8.80
N ASP A 166 11.07 -17.14 -8.30
CA ASP A 166 10.87 -18.53 -7.91
C ASP A 166 9.90 -18.64 -6.73
N ALA A 167 9.95 -17.73 -5.77
CA ALA A 167 9.00 -17.67 -4.66
C ALA A 167 7.53 -17.50 -5.14
N PHE A 168 7.29 -16.66 -6.14
CA PHE A 168 5.93 -16.48 -6.68
C PHE A 168 5.50 -17.62 -7.59
N VAL A 169 6.39 -18.13 -8.44
CA VAL A 169 6.08 -19.20 -9.40
C VAL A 169 5.83 -20.53 -8.67
N ALA A 170 6.48 -20.78 -7.54
CA ALA A 170 6.24 -21.96 -6.72
C ALA A 170 4.80 -22.00 -6.15
N ALA A 171 4.23 -20.84 -5.80
CA ALA A 171 2.85 -20.73 -5.31
C ALA A 171 1.82 -20.73 -6.45
N HIS A 172 2.12 -20.02 -7.56
CA HIS A 172 1.22 -19.86 -8.70
C HIS A 172 2.03 -19.88 -10.00
N ALA A 173 1.93 -20.96 -10.79
CA ALA A 173 2.69 -21.11 -12.03
C ALA A 173 2.48 -19.95 -13.02
N GLU A 174 1.30 -19.36 -13.06
CA GLU A 174 0.93 -18.21 -13.89
C GLU A 174 1.68 -16.93 -13.53
N ALA A 175 2.22 -16.82 -12.30
CA ALA A 175 3.06 -15.70 -11.85
C ALA A 175 4.32 -15.53 -12.72
N ARG A 176 4.75 -16.58 -13.44
CA ARG A 176 5.86 -16.48 -14.41
C ARG A 176 5.64 -15.35 -15.42
N SER A 177 4.42 -15.09 -15.80
CA SER A 177 4.04 -14.04 -16.76
C SER A 177 4.24 -12.60 -16.24
N ALA A 178 4.49 -12.43 -14.94
CA ALA A 178 4.80 -11.14 -14.32
C ALA A 178 6.31 -10.82 -14.32
N PHE A 179 7.14 -11.68 -14.90
CA PHE A 179 8.59 -11.52 -14.93
C PHE A 179 9.12 -11.60 -16.35
N VAL A 180 9.88 -10.61 -16.75
CA VAL A 180 10.64 -10.62 -18.01
C VAL A 180 12.14 -10.56 -17.71
N PRO A 181 13.02 -11.21 -18.49
CA PRO A 181 14.46 -11.09 -18.29
C PRO A 181 14.90 -9.62 -18.27
N SER A 182 15.77 -9.25 -17.34
CA SER A 182 16.44 -7.95 -17.31
C SER A 182 17.68 -7.96 -18.21
N ALA A 183 18.24 -6.79 -18.47
CA ALA A 183 19.55 -6.67 -19.12
C ALA A 183 20.70 -7.25 -18.26
N ASN A 184 20.51 -7.33 -16.94
CA ASN A 184 21.48 -7.91 -16.03
C ASN A 184 21.29 -9.45 -15.96
N PRO A 185 22.32 -10.26 -16.22
CA PRO A 185 22.22 -11.72 -16.20
C PRO A 185 21.65 -12.26 -14.87
N GLY A 186 20.68 -13.18 -14.94
CA GLY A 186 20.04 -13.81 -13.78
C GLY A 186 19.04 -12.92 -13.05
N ARG A 187 18.76 -11.70 -13.55
CA ARG A 187 17.76 -10.79 -12.99
C ARG A 187 16.54 -10.67 -13.88
N PHE A 188 15.46 -10.19 -13.29
CA PHE A 188 14.14 -10.03 -13.94
C PHE A 188 13.55 -8.67 -13.61
N MET A 189 12.84 -8.08 -14.58
CA MET A 189 11.92 -7.00 -14.34
C MET A 189 10.59 -7.61 -13.90
N ALA A 190 10.08 -7.20 -12.73
CA ALA A 190 8.87 -7.76 -12.13
C ALA A 190 7.71 -6.79 -12.17
N ASP A 191 6.51 -7.29 -12.43
CA ASP A 191 5.26 -6.54 -12.36
C ASP A 191 4.53 -6.87 -11.05
N ILE A 192 4.72 -6.03 -10.02
CA ILE A 192 4.10 -6.22 -8.71
C ILE A 192 2.57 -6.11 -8.76
N TYR A 193 2.02 -5.30 -9.68
CA TYR A 193 0.57 -5.16 -9.88
C TYR A 193 -0.03 -6.44 -10.43
N ARG A 194 0.64 -7.05 -11.42
CA ARG A 194 0.21 -8.33 -11.99
C ARG A 194 0.30 -9.46 -10.96
N LEU A 195 1.36 -9.50 -10.17
CA LEU A 195 1.50 -10.48 -9.07
C LEU A 195 0.37 -10.34 -8.06
N ALA A 196 0.03 -9.12 -7.64
CA ALA A 196 -1.09 -8.88 -6.74
C ALA A 196 -2.44 -9.33 -7.33
N ARG A 197 -2.69 -9.05 -8.62
CA ARG A 197 -3.93 -9.49 -9.30
C ARG A 197 -4.04 -11.01 -9.38
N ILE A 198 -2.94 -11.71 -9.65
CA ILE A 198 -2.91 -13.18 -9.68
C ILE A 198 -3.29 -13.73 -8.31
N ARG A 199 -2.68 -13.24 -7.25
CA ARG A 199 -2.94 -13.70 -5.88
C ARG A 199 -4.36 -13.41 -5.42
N LEU A 200 -4.85 -12.20 -5.66
CA LEU A 200 -6.23 -11.82 -5.35
C LEU A 200 -7.24 -12.65 -6.14
N GLY A 201 -7.00 -12.87 -7.44
CA GLY A 201 -7.87 -13.69 -8.29
C GLY A 201 -7.92 -15.15 -7.84
N ALA A 202 -6.79 -15.75 -7.47
CA ALA A 202 -6.73 -17.10 -6.92
C ALA A 202 -7.49 -17.22 -5.58
N HIS A 203 -7.67 -16.10 -4.86
CA HIS A 203 -8.42 -16.01 -3.61
C HIS A 203 -9.87 -15.49 -3.79
N GLY A 204 -10.38 -15.52 -5.03
CA GLY A 204 -11.76 -15.19 -5.35
C GLY A 204 -12.09 -13.71 -5.53
N VAL A 205 -11.11 -12.82 -5.44
CA VAL A 205 -11.34 -11.38 -5.65
C VAL A 205 -11.26 -11.06 -7.13
N THR A 206 -12.39 -10.66 -7.73
CA THR A 206 -12.52 -10.38 -9.16
C THR A 206 -12.50 -8.89 -9.51
N ALA A 207 -12.86 -8.03 -8.55
CA ALA A 207 -12.97 -6.58 -8.75
C ALA A 207 -11.70 -5.85 -8.24
N VAL A 208 -10.63 -5.86 -9.05
CA VAL A 208 -9.34 -5.23 -8.72
C VAL A 208 -9.08 -4.05 -9.64
N HIS A 209 -9.03 -2.85 -9.05
CA HIS A 209 -8.86 -1.55 -9.70
C HIS A 209 -7.46 -0.96 -9.45
N GLY A 210 -7.18 0.19 -10.03
CA GLY A 210 -5.92 0.90 -9.82
C GLY A 210 -4.71 0.24 -10.48
N GLY A 211 -3.51 0.52 -9.97
CA GLY A 211 -2.25 0.19 -10.65
C GLY A 211 -1.86 1.26 -11.67
N GLY A 212 -0.78 0.99 -12.42
CA GLY A 212 -0.34 1.90 -13.50
C GLY A 212 0.51 3.09 -13.04
N PHE A 213 0.84 3.17 -11.75
CA PHE A 213 1.81 4.15 -11.22
C PHE A 213 3.22 3.58 -11.23
N CYS A 214 4.21 4.48 -11.16
CA CYS A 214 5.59 4.10 -10.87
C CYS A 214 6.23 5.12 -9.93
N THR A 215 6.41 4.72 -8.67
CA THR A 215 7.01 5.57 -7.63
C THR A 215 8.46 5.94 -7.94
N PHE A 216 9.18 5.07 -8.66
CA PHE A 216 10.56 5.34 -9.09
C PHE A 216 10.64 6.45 -10.14
N SER A 217 9.75 6.44 -11.14
CA SER A 217 9.78 7.38 -12.26
C SER A 217 9.07 8.70 -11.94
N ASP A 218 8.02 8.66 -11.11
CA ASP A 218 7.27 9.85 -10.72
C ASP A 218 7.88 10.51 -9.49
N THR A 219 8.95 11.22 -9.72
CA THR A 219 9.74 11.88 -8.67
C THR A 219 9.01 13.07 -8.04
N ALA A 220 8.06 13.67 -8.75
CA ALA A 220 7.32 14.83 -8.27
C ALA A 220 6.28 14.45 -7.18
N ARG A 221 5.66 13.27 -7.29
CA ARG A 221 4.60 12.84 -6.39
C ARG A 221 5.06 11.87 -5.31
N PHE A 222 6.04 11.00 -5.57
CA PHE A 222 6.32 9.87 -4.70
C PHE A 222 7.76 9.78 -4.21
N TYR A 223 7.90 9.30 -2.99
CA TYR A 223 9.15 8.76 -2.47
C TYR A 223 9.45 7.39 -3.10
N SER A 224 10.74 7.04 -3.21
CA SER A 224 11.16 5.74 -3.72
C SER A 224 12.47 5.29 -3.06
N CYS A 225 12.44 4.14 -2.40
CA CYS A 225 13.62 3.51 -1.82
C CYS A 225 14.58 2.99 -2.89
N ARG A 226 14.08 2.60 -4.06
CA ARG A 226 14.89 2.17 -5.20
C ARG A 226 15.68 3.34 -5.79
N ARG A 227 15.13 4.55 -5.75
CA ARG A 227 15.78 5.77 -6.23
C ARG A 227 16.75 6.33 -5.20
N SER A 228 16.39 6.32 -3.93
CA SER A 228 17.22 6.79 -2.82
C SER A 228 16.96 5.94 -1.59
N SER A 229 18.01 5.29 -1.06
CA SER A 229 17.91 4.43 0.14
C SER A 229 17.44 5.20 1.36
N ARG A 230 17.76 6.49 1.44
CA ARG A 230 17.29 7.43 2.47
C ARG A 230 16.20 8.31 1.89
N THR A 231 14.95 8.03 2.24
CA THR A 231 13.78 8.74 1.68
C THR A 231 12.56 8.62 2.60
N GLY A 232 11.60 9.53 2.44
CA GLY A 232 10.35 9.52 3.21
C GLY A 232 9.39 8.39 2.83
N ARG A 233 8.23 8.41 3.49
CA ARG A 233 7.09 7.52 3.21
C ARG A 233 5.86 8.36 2.96
N PHE A 234 5.13 8.05 1.89
CA PHE A 234 3.77 8.53 1.69
C PHE A 234 2.76 7.50 2.23
N ALA A 235 1.52 7.92 2.48
CA ALA A 235 0.50 7.06 3.04
C ALA A 235 -0.66 6.84 2.07
N SER A 236 -1.19 5.60 2.08
CA SER A 236 -2.47 5.20 1.47
C SER A 236 -3.44 4.87 2.58
N LEU A 237 -4.63 5.48 2.56
CA LEU A 237 -5.63 5.39 3.63
C LEU A 237 -6.99 5.03 3.05
N VAL A 238 -7.76 4.25 3.83
CA VAL A 238 -9.17 3.95 3.55
C VAL A 238 -9.95 3.92 4.87
N TRP A 239 -11.16 4.51 4.88
CA TRP A 239 -12.03 4.55 6.07
C TRP A 239 -13.50 4.61 5.68
N LEU A 240 -14.36 4.32 6.67
CA LEU A 240 -15.79 4.54 6.57
C LEU A 240 -16.15 5.93 7.08
N GLN A 241 -17.00 6.64 6.37
CA GLN A 241 -17.64 7.87 6.82
C GLN A 241 -19.05 7.56 7.32
N ASP A 242 -19.55 8.30 8.31
CA ASP A 242 -20.92 8.18 8.82
C ASP A 242 -21.97 8.49 7.76
#